data_46656e97c3a87b7c3b38f966cd02f1fb
#
_entry.id   46656e97c3a87b7c3b38f966cd02f1fb
#
_cell.length_a   1.000
_cell.length_b   1.000
_cell.length_c   1.000
_cell.angle_alpha   90.00
_cell.angle_beta   90.00
_cell.angle_gamma   90.00
#
_symmetry.space_group_name_H-M   'P 1'
#
loop_
_entity.id
_entity.type
_entity.pdbx_description
1 polymer ?
#
loop_
_entity_poly.entity_id
_entity_poly.type
_entity_poly.pdbx_seq_one_letter_code
_entity_poly.pdbx_strand_id
1 'polypeptide(L)'
;MNKSQIRKKIFKIRKQASSKKFNLNSNFILSILKKERIKGKIIGGYYPYNFEINTLNLFKDLEKKNYRIMLPRINDKAQMNFFYWSTKDPLQVNKLGIPEPISNIKKYPNILLVPLVAFDKDLNRIGYGGGFYDRYISKIKVKKKIISIGLAYSFQKVKKIRTNKYDMRLDYVVTEKK
;
A
#
# COMPACT_ATOMS: atom_id res chain seq x y z
N MET A 1 -17.43 16.80 2.70
CA MET A 1 -17.66 15.37 3.04
C MET A 1 -16.68 14.97 4.12
N ASN A 2 -17.14 14.20 5.12
CA ASN A 2 -16.27 13.58 6.11
C ASN A 2 -15.61 12.29 5.56
N LYS A 3 -14.58 11.74 6.28
CA LYS A 3 -13.84 10.56 5.83
C LYS A 3 -14.73 9.33 5.56
N SER A 4 -15.81 9.13 6.34
CA SER A 4 -16.74 8.01 6.16
C SER A 4 -17.55 8.13 4.87
N GLN A 5 -18.07 9.32 4.58
CA GLN A 5 -18.81 9.60 3.34
C GLN A 5 -17.92 9.41 2.10
N ILE A 6 -16.65 9.86 2.16
CA ILE A 6 -15.69 9.66 1.08
C ILE A 6 -15.45 8.17 0.86
N ARG A 7 -15.24 7.37 1.93
CA ARG A 7 -15.07 5.91 1.81
C ARG A 7 -16.26 5.26 1.11
N LYS A 8 -17.50 5.53 1.57
CA LYS A 8 -18.72 4.97 0.96
C LYS A 8 -18.81 5.28 -0.53
N LYS A 9 -18.58 6.55 -0.92
CA LYS A 9 -18.58 6.99 -2.32
C LYS A 9 -17.53 6.25 -3.15
N ILE A 10 -16.29 6.23 -2.70
CA ILE A 10 -15.19 5.62 -3.46
C ILE A 10 -15.34 4.09 -3.57
N PHE A 11 -15.80 3.41 -2.53
CA PHE A 11 -16.07 1.97 -2.61
C PHE A 11 -17.12 1.62 -3.66
N LYS A 12 -18.19 2.43 -3.77
CA LYS A 12 -19.20 2.25 -4.83
C LYS A 12 -18.57 2.38 -6.23
N ILE A 13 -17.79 3.45 -6.46
CA ILE A 13 -17.10 3.67 -7.74
C ILE A 13 -16.10 2.55 -8.03
N ARG A 14 -15.32 2.13 -7.04
CA ARG A 14 -14.32 1.07 -7.16
C ARG A 14 -14.97 -0.26 -7.58
N LYS A 15 -16.10 -0.63 -6.95
CA LYS A 15 -16.87 -1.82 -7.32
C LYS A 15 -17.36 -1.77 -8.77
N GLN A 16 -17.86 -0.62 -9.22
CA GLN A 16 -18.30 -0.42 -10.61
C GLN A 16 -17.15 -0.46 -11.62
N ALA A 17 -15.96 0.00 -11.22
CA ALA A 17 -14.76 0.01 -12.05
C ALA A 17 -13.96 -1.30 -12.01
N SER A 18 -14.40 -2.31 -11.26
CA SER A 18 -13.66 -3.57 -11.04
C SER A 18 -13.40 -4.40 -12.30
N SER A 19 -14.21 -4.22 -13.34
CA SER A 19 -14.00 -4.87 -14.66
C SER A 19 -12.83 -4.29 -15.45
N LYS A 20 -12.35 -3.10 -15.10
CA LYS A 20 -11.22 -2.45 -15.78
C LYS A 20 -9.91 -3.00 -15.22
N LYS A 21 -9.18 -3.73 -16.06
CA LYS A 21 -7.82 -4.20 -15.71
C LYS A 21 -6.85 -3.03 -15.80
N PHE A 22 -6.39 -2.53 -14.66
CA PHE A 22 -5.30 -1.56 -14.60
C PHE A 22 -4.00 -2.28 -14.26
N ASN A 23 -3.03 -2.21 -15.15
CA ASN A 23 -1.69 -2.71 -14.89
C ASN A 23 -0.80 -1.55 -14.46
N LEU A 24 -0.31 -1.61 -13.23
CA LEU A 24 0.76 -0.72 -12.79
C LEU A 24 2.08 -1.17 -13.39
N ASN A 25 2.71 -0.26 -14.12
CA ASN A 25 4.05 -0.51 -14.65
C ASN A 25 5.09 -0.36 -13.53
N SER A 26 5.91 -1.40 -13.33
CA SER A 26 6.99 -1.38 -12.34
C SER A 26 8.00 -0.24 -12.57
N ASN A 27 8.13 0.25 -13.81
CA ASN A 27 9.06 1.32 -14.16
C ASN A 27 8.77 2.63 -13.40
N PHE A 28 7.49 2.94 -13.10
CA PHE A 28 7.16 4.12 -12.28
C PHE A 28 7.72 3.99 -10.87
N ILE A 29 7.57 2.82 -10.24
CA ILE A 29 8.12 2.57 -8.92
C ILE A 29 9.66 2.68 -8.98
N LEU A 30 10.29 2.04 -9.96
CA LEU A 30 11.74 2.06 -10.13
C LEU A 30 12.29 3.47 -10.39
N SER A 31 11.58 4.32 -11.14
CA SER A 31 11.98 5.71 -11.37
C SER A 31 11.98 6.53 -10.06
N ILE A 32 10.96 6.32 -9.20
CA ILE A 32 10.91 6.92 -7.86
C ILE A 32 12.09 6.46 -7.03
N LEU A 33 12.38 5.14 -7.01
CA LEU A 33 13.48 4.59 -6.22
C LEU A 33 14.85 5.11 -6.68
N LYS A 34 15.04 5.26 -7.98
CA LYS A 34 16.25 5.87 -8.57
C LYS A 34 16.36 7.34 -8.15
N LYS A 35 15.30 8.13 -8.31
CA LYS A 35 15.24 9.53 -7.89
C LYS A 35 15.58 9.70 -6.41
N GLU A 36 15.01 8.87 -5.55
CA GLU A 36 15.21 8.91 -4.10
C GLU A 36 16.50 8.25 -3.63
N ARG A 37 17.31 7.71 -4.56
CA ARG A 37 18.56 6.99 -4.28
C ARG A 37 18.38 5.87 -3.24
N ILE A 38 17.27 5.12 -3.34
CA ILE A 38 16.98 4.00 -2.45
C ILE A 38 17.80 2.78 -2.85
N LYS A 39 18.79 2.43 -2.01
CA LYS A 39 19.64 1.23 -2.21
C LYS A 39 18.98 -0.06 -1.70
N GLY A 40 18.07 0.05 -0.75
CA GLY A 40 17.40 -1.12 -0.15
C GLY A 40 16.41 -1.77 -1.11
N LYS A 41 16.42 -3.11 -1.19
CA LYS A 41 15.59 -3.91 -2.09
C LYS A 41 14.46 -4.66 -1.38
N ILE A 42 13.97 -4.14 -0.25
CA ILE A 42 12.88 -4.75 0.51
C ILE A 42 11.62 -3.89 0.35
N ILE A 43 10.59 -4.46 -0.28
CA ILE A 43 9.32 -3.81 -0.54
C ILE A 43 8.24 -4.42 0.36
N GLY A 44 7.61 -3.59 1.19
CA GLY A 44 6.38 -3.92 1.87
C GLY A 44 5.20 -3.58 0.96
N GLY A 45 4.50 -4.60 0.53
CA GLY A 45 3.31 -4.44 -0.29
C GLY A 45 2.02 -4.74 0.49
N TYR A 46 0.97 -5.05 -0.24
CA TYR A 46 -0.30 -5.54 0.28
C TYR A 46 -0.90 -6.56 -0.69
N TYR A 47 -1.65 -7.50 -0.19
CA TYR A 47 -2.48 -8.35 -1.03
C TYR A 47 -3.76 -7.59 -1.40
N PRO A 48 -4.15 -7.52 -2.69
CA PRO A 48 -5.32 -6.73 -3.11
C PRO A 48 -6.60 -7.19 -2.42
N TYR A 49 -7.32 -6.26 -1.82
CA TYR A 49 -8.59 -6.52 -1.13
C TYR A 49 -9.63 -5.49 -1.57
N ASN A 50 -10.90 -5.89 -1.64
CA ASN A 50 -12.04 -5.00 -1.91
C ASN A 50 -11.82 -4.11 -3.16
N PHE A 51 -11.50 -4.76 -4.29
CA PHE A 51 -11.25 -4.10 -5.58
C PHE A 51 -10.10 -3.07 -5.58
N GLU A 52 -9.11 -3.25 -4.74
CA GLU A 52 -7.86 -2.48 -4.81
C GLU A 52 -7.10 -2.76 -6.11
N ILE A 53 -6.13 -1.90 -6.41
CA ILE A 53 -5.20 -2.14 -7.51
C ILE A 53 -4.52 -3.49 -7.29
N ASN A 54 -4.57 -4.34 -8.32
CA ASN A 54 -3.90 -5.63 -8.29
C ASN A 54 -2.39 -5.44 -8.35
N THR A 55 -1.71 -5.84 -7.29
CA THR A 55 -0.27 -5.70 -7.11
C THR A 55 0.52 -6.95 -7.53
N LEU A 56 -0.14 -8.07 -7.83
CA LEU A 56 0.53 -9.36 -8.04
C LEU A 56 1.48 -9.35 -9.25
N ASN A 57 1.06 -8.76 -10.38
CA ASN A 57 1.94 -8.62 -11.53
C ASN A 57 3.11 -7.67 -11.25
N LEU A 58 2.87 -6.57 -10.56
CA LEU A 58 3.92 -5.66 -10.10
C LEU A 58 4.94 -6.39 -9.22
N PHE A 59 4.48 -7.24 -8.30
CA PHE A 59 5.40 -8.02 -7.45
C PHE A 59 6.23 -9.01 -8.25
N LYS A 60 5.64 -9.74 -9.21
CA LYS A 60 6.39 -10.63 -10.12
C LYS A 60 7.50 -9.88 -10.88
N ASP A 61 7.21 -8.67 -11.37
CA ASP A 61 8.19 -7.86 -12.08
C ASP A 61 9.30 -7.35 -11.15
N LEU A 62 8.97 -6.98 -9.93
CA LEU A 62 9.93 -6.52 -8.94
C LEU A 62 10.81 -7.67 -8.43
N GLU A 63 10.27 -8.88 -8.25
CA GLU A 63 11.04 -10.08 -7.91
C GLU A 63 12.08 -10.43 -9.01
N LYS A 64 11.69 -10.36 -10.29
CA LYS A 64 12.63 -10.52 -11.42
C LYS A 64 13.79 -9.52 -11.40
N LYS A 65 13.60 -8.36 -10.75
CA LYS A 65 14.62 -7.32 -10.56
C LYS A 65 15.33 -7.42 -9.18
N ASN A 66 15.24 -8.60 -8.54
CA ASN A 66 15.85 -8.91 -7.25
C ASN A 66 15.34 -8.06 -6.07
N TYR A 67 14.08 -7.59 -6.11
CA TYR A 67 13.41 -7.04 -4.95
C TYR A 67 12.76 -8.15 -4.13
N ARG A 68 12.86 -8.06 -2.81
CA ARG A 68 12.19 -8.97 -1.87
C ARG A 68 10.86 -8.37 -1.47
N ILE A 69 9.78 -9.15 -1.62
CA ILE A 69 8.44 -8.72 -1.27
C ILE A 69 8.11 -9.15 0.15
N MET A 70 7.47 -8.26 0.87
CA MET A 70 6.96 -8.49 2.21
C MET A 70 5.48 -8.12 2.22
N LEU A 71 4.64 -8.95 2.82
CA LEU A 71 3.23 -8.64 3.03
C LEU A 71 2.94 -8.39 4.51
N PRO A 72 1.92 -7.57 4.81
CA PRO A 72 1.56 -7.27 6.19
C PRO A 72 0.83 -8.44 6.83
N ARG A 73 1.07 -8.63 8.12
CA ARG A 73 0.28 -9.45 9.02
C ARG A 73 -0.06 -8.63 10.26
N ILE A 74 -1.31 -8.70 10.68
CA ILE A 74 -1.82 -7.98 11.84
C ILE A 74 -2.00 -8.99 12.98
N ASN A 75 -1.40 -8.72 14.13
CA ASN A 75 -1.56 -9.54 15.32
C ASN A 75 -2.80 -9.14 16.15
N ASP A 76 -3.12 -9.92 17.17
CA ASP A 76 -4.29 -9.69 18.05
C ASP A 76 -4.22 -8.35 18.82
N LYS A 77 -3.03 -7.76 18.98
CA LYS A 77 -2.83 -6.42 19.57
C LYS A 77 -2.97 -5.30 18.55
N ALA A 78 -3.56 -5.56 17.40
CA ALA A 78 -3.74 -4.62 16.30
C ALA A 78 -2.42 -3.97 15.81
N GLN A 79 -1.30 -4.67 15.93
CA GLN A 79 -0.01 -4.25 15.42
C GLN A 79 0.24 -4.89 14.06
N MET A 80 0.62 -4.07 13.09
CA MET A 80 1.00 -4.52 11.75
C MET A 80 2.52 -4.70 11.67
N ASN A 81 2.96 -5.83 11.12
CA ASN A 81 4.34 -6.12 10.79
C ASN A 81 4.43 -6.73 9.40
N PHE A 82 5.60 -6.65 8.78
CA PHE A 82 5.82 -7.19 7.44
C PHE A 82 6.66 -8.46 7.50
N PHE A 83 6.20 -9.48 6.78
CA PHE A 83 6.82 -10.79 6.71
C PHE A 83 7.16 -11.15 5.27
N TYR A 84 8.23 -11.92 5.09
CA TYR A 84 8.67 -12.36 3.77
C TYR A 84 7.57 -13.15 3.07
N TRP A 85 7.42 -12.86 1.79
CA TRP A 85 6.53 -13.59 0.90
C TRP A 85 7.05 -13.47 -0.54
N SER A 86 6.95 -14.52 -1.30
CA SER A 86 7.17 -14.54 -2.75
C SER A 86 5.85 -14.81 -3.47
N THR A 87 5.73 -14.35 -4.70
CA THR A 87 4.53 -14.61 -5.52
C THR A 87 4.28 -16.10 -5.80
N LYS A 88 5.22 -16.97 -5.44
CA LYS A 88 5.12 -18.44 -5.52
C LYS A 88 4.73 -19.09 -4.19
N ASP A 89 4.79 -18.34 -3.08
CA ASP A 89 4.52 -18.89 -1.76
C ASP A 89 3.01 -18.93 -1.46
N PRO A 90 2.54 -19.92 -0.70
CA PRO A 90 1.17 -19.94 -0.23
C PRO A 90 0.88 -18.80 0.76
N LEU A 91 -0.40 -18.49 0.89
CA LEU A 91 -0.94 -17.53 1.86
C LEU A 91 -1.96 -18.23 2.74
N GLN A 92 -2.10 -17.75 3.96
CA GLN A 92 -3.24 -18.07 4.82
C GLN A 92 -4.23 -16.92 4.85
N VAL A 93 -5.48 -17.19 5.17
CA VAL A 93 -6.51 -16.16 5.31
C VAL A 93 -6.68 -15.82 6.79
N ASN A 94 -6.57 -14.56 7.14
CA ASN A 94 -6.73 -14.09 8.51
C ASN A 94 -8.22 -13.93 8.90
N LYS A 95 -8.47 -13.55 10.16
CA LYS A 95 -9.84 -13.34 10.70
C LYS A 95 -10.66 -12.26 9.96
N LEU A 96 -10.00 -11.38 9.19
CA LEU A 96 -10.64 -10.34 8.38
C LEU A 96 -10.89 -10.76 6.93
N GLY A 97 -10.62 -12.02 6.58
CA GLY A 97 -10.74 -12.53 5.22
C GLY A 97 -9.63 -12.04 4.27
N ILE A 98 -8.52 -11.52 4.80
CA ILE A 98 -7.42 -10.99 4.01
C ILE A 98 -6.29 -12.01 3.94
N PRO A 99 -5.79 -12.36 2.75
CA PRO A 99 -4.61 -13.21 2.60
C PRO A 99 -3.36 -12.58 3.20
N GLU A 100 -2.62 -13.35 3.98
CA GLU A 100 -1.39 -12.93 4.65
C GLU A 100 -0.31 -14.03 4.59
N PRO A 101 0.99 -13.68 4.69
CA PRO A 101 2.07 -14.65 4.58
C PRO A 101 2.11 -15.63 5.77
N ILE A 102 2.42 -16.89 5.48
CA ILE A 102 2.66 -17.93 6.50
C ILE A 102 4.05 -17.76 7.14
N SER A 103 5.00 -17.25 6.37
CA SER A 103 6.40 -17.05 6.80
C SER A 103 6.49 -16.27 8.12
N ASN A 104 7.42 -16.67 8.99
CA ASN A 104 7.77 -15.94 10.22
C ASN A 104 8.99 -15.03 10.06
N ILE A 105 9.58 -14.92 8.86
CA ILE A 105 10.73 -14.07 8.59
C ILE A 105 10.26 -12.61 8.51
N LYS A 106 10.39 -11.91 9.62
CA LYS A 106 10.04 -10.50 9.76
C LYS A 106 11.19 -9.60 9.31
N LYS A 107 10.89 -8.59 8.48
CA LYS A 107 11.84 -7.53 8.10
C LYS A 107 11.14 -6.17 8.06
N TYR A 108 11.94 -5.11 8.03
CA TYR A 108 11.46 -3.74 7.88
C TYR A 108 11.68 -3.27 6.44
N PRO A 109 10.62 -3.07 5.64
CA PRO A 109 10.73 -2.58 4.28
C PRO A 109 11.45 -1.23 4.18
N ASN A 110 12.14 -1.00 3.07
CA ASN A 110 12.68 0.31 2.70
C ASN A 110 11.65 1.13 1.91
N ILE A 111 10.74 0.41 1.27
CA ILE A 111 9.72 0.93 0.38
C ILE A 111 8.39 0.34 0.85
N LEU A 112 7.39 1.19 1.02
CA LEU A 112 6.04 0.77 1.35
C LEU A 112 5.10 1.11 0.19
N LEU A 113 4.50 0.10 -0.41
CA LEU A 113 3.35 0.26 -1.29
C LEU A 113 2.10 0.25 -0.41
N VAL A 114 1.40 1.37 -0.38
CA VAL A 114 0.33 1.63 0.59
C VAL A 114 -1.02 1.59 -0.09
N PRO A 115 -1.94 0.71 0.34
CA PRO A 115 -3.31 0.73 -0.14
C PRO A 115 -4.03 1.96 0.41
N LEU A 116 -4.95 2.50 -0.38
CA LEU A 116 -5.73 3.65 0.05
C LEU A 116 -7.13 3.68 -0.60
N VAL A 117 -8.05 4.35 0.06
CA VAL A 117 -9.40 4.58 -0.46
C VAL A 117 -9.46 5.88 -1.24
N ALA A 118 -8.85 6.95 -0.75
CA ALA A 118 -8.79 8.24 -1.43
C ALA A 118 -7.48 8.96 -1.09
N PHE A 119 -7.08 9.90 -1.96
CA PHE A 119 -5.94 10.78 -1.75
C PHE A 119 -6.23 12.19 -2.26
N ASP A 120 -5.50 13.19 -1.77
CA ASP A 120 -5.57 14.56 -2.24
C ASP A 120 -4.26 15.05 -2.87
N LYS A 121 -4.25 16.30 -3.32
CA LYS A 121 -3.07 16.92 -3.95
C LYS A 121 -1.87 17.03 -3.00
N ASP A 122 -2.13 17.07 -1.70
CA ASP A 122 -1.11 17.23 -0.66
C ASP A 122 -0.60 15.86 -0.18
N LEU A 123 -0.94 14.77 -0.89
CA LEU A 123 -0.57 13.38 -0.61
C LEU A 123 -1.12 12.83 0.72
N ASN A 124 -2.13 13.51 1.29
CA ASN A 124 -2.90 12.93 2.38
C ASN A 124 -3.76 11.79 1.86
N ARG A 125 -3.98 10.78 2.70
CA ARG A 125 -4.77 9.62 2.29
C ARG A 125 -5.90 9.29 3.27
N ILE A 126 -6.91 8.63 2.75
CA ILE A 126 -7.93 7.93 3.52
C ILE A 126 -7.70 6.43 3.33
N GLY A 127 -7.43 5.71 4.41
CA GLY A 127 -7.43 4.25 4.45
C GLY A 127 -8.78 3.70 4.89
N TYR A 128 -8.82 2.40 5.19
CA TYR A 128 -10.04 1.68 5.62
C TYR A 128 -10.55 2.06 7.01
N GLY A 129 -9.75 2.73 7.84
CA GLY A 129 -10.15 3.23 9.16
C GLY A 129 -9.40 2.60 10.33
N GLY A 130 -8.71 1.50 10.15
CA GLY A 130 -7.95 0.82 11.21
C GLY A 130 -6.65 1.49 11.64
N GLY A 131 -6.13 2.50 10.90
CA GLY A 131 -4.93 3.25 11.23
C GLY A 131 -3.62 2.44 11.20
N PHE A 132 -3.62 1.22 10.65
CA PHE A 132 -2.45 0.32 10.67
C PHE A 132 -1.23 0.92 9.98
N TYR A 133 -1.40 1.46 8.78
CA TYR A 133 -0.31 2.07 8.03
C TYR A 133 0.17 3.38 8.66
N ASP A 134 -0.71 4.17 9.28
CA ASP A 134 -0.31 5.41 9.97
C ASP A 134 0.60 5.10 11.14
N ARG A 135 0.20 4.17 12.00
CA ARG A 135 1.03 3.71 13.13
C ARG A 135 2.34 3.07 12.67
N TYR A 136 2.29 2.25 11.60
CA TYR A 136 3.48 1.59 11.10
C TYR A 136 4.49 2.59 10.51
N ILE A 137 4.03 3.50 9.64
CA ILE A 137 4.88 4.52 9.00
C ILE A 137 5.49 5.44 10.06
N SER A 138 4.69 5.93 11.01
CA SER A 138 5.19 6.75 12.12
C SER A 138 6.30 6.04 12.90
N LYS A 139 6.07 4.79 13.30
CA LYS A 139 7.05 3.97 14.04
C LYS A 139 8.35 3.74 13.27
N ILE A 140 8.28 3.49 11.96
CA ILE A 140 9.46 3.13 11.17
C ILE A 140 10.24 4.35 10.72
N LYS A 141 9.59 5.47 10.39
CA LYS A 141 10.29 6.72 9.99
C LYS A 141 11.23 7.24 11.08
N VAL A 142 10.96 6.95 12.35
CA VAL A 142 11.89 7.28 13.45
C VAL A 142 13.17 6.41 13.42
N LYS A 143 13.08 5.19 12.90
CA LYS A 143 14.18 4.22 12.93
C LYS A 143 15.07 4.25 11.69
N LYS A 144 14.46 4.54 10.53
CA LYS A 144 15.17 4.55 9.24
C LYS A 144 14.41 5.32 8.16
N LYS A 145 15.15 5.76 7.13
CA LYS A 145 14.53 6.33 5.93
C LYS A 145 13.70 5.25 5.21
N ILE A 146 12.43 5.54 4.99
CA ILE A 146 11.52 4.73 4.18
C ILE A 146 10.80 5.63 3.19
N ILE A 147 10.40 5.07 2.05
CA ILE A 147 9.55 5.72 1.06
C ILE A 147 8.19 5.05 1.06
N SER A 148 7.14 5.85 1.23
CA SER A 148 5.75 5.40 1.19
C SER A 148 5.09 5.84 -0.11
N ILE A 149 4.65 4.88 -0.93
CA ILE A 149 4.06 5.10 -2.25
C ILE A 149 2.63 4.58 -2.22
N GLY A 150 1.66 5.47 -2.30
CA GLY A 150 0.25 5.09 -2.43
C GLY A 150 -0.04 4.55 -3.82
N LEU A 151 -0.75 3.44 -3.90
CA LEU A 151 -1.25 2.91 -5.17
C LEU A 151 -2.74 3.17 -5.25
N ALA A 152 -3.17 3.90 -6.28
CA ALA A 152 -4.55 4.36 -6.39
C ALA A 152 -5.01 4.42 -7.84
N TYR A 153 -6.31 4.26 -8.07
CA TYR A 153 -6.92 4.69 -9.31
C TYR A 153 -7.05 6.21 -9.35
N SER A 154 -6.94 6.82 -10.52
CA SER A 154 -7.02 8.27 -10.69
C SER A 154 -8.34 8.86 -10.15
N PHE A 155 -9.44 8.12 -10.24
CA PHE A 155 -10.75 8.56 -9.70
C PHE A 155 -10.80 8.61 -8.15
N GLN A 156 -9.80 8.05 -7.46
CA GLN A 156 -9.70 8.13 -5.99
C GLN A 156 -9.16 9.49 -5.51
N LYS A 157 -8.75 10.37 -6.45
CA LYS A 157 -8.33 11.73 -6.12
C LYS A 157 -9.51 12.58 -5.67
N VAL A 158 -9.37 13.22 -4.51
CA VAL A 158 -10.36 14.14 -3.93
C VAL A 158 -9.78 15.53 -3.75
N LYS A 159 -10.64 16.55 -3.62
CA LYS A 159 -10.20 17.95 -3.51
C LYS A 159 -9.33 18.20 -2.29
N LYS A 160 -9.77 17.75 -1.10
CA LYS A 160 -9.05 17.93 0.17
C LYS A 160 -9.51 16.90 1.20
N ILE A 161 -8.55 16.38 1.97
CA ILE A 161 -8.79 15.46 3.08
C ILE A 161 -8.54 16.21 4.39
N ARG A 162 -9.52 16.16 5.32
CA ARG A 162 -9.30 16.64 6.68
C ARG A 162 -8.42 15.65 7.43
N THR A 163 -7.24 16.09 7.84
CA THR A 163 -6.26 15.29 8.57
C THR A 163 -6.30 15.59 10.06
N ASN A 164 -5.78 14.66 10.85
CA ASN A 164 -5.48 14.85 12.27
C ASN A 164 -4.00 14.55 12.54
N LYS A 165 -3.53 14.74 13.76
CA LYS A 165 -2.12 14.58 14.16
C LYS A 165 -1.54 13.17 13.97
N TYR A 166 -2.39 12.16 13.81
CA TYR A 166 -1.98 10.77 13.63
C TYR A 166 -1.93 10.34 12.16
N ASP A 167 -2.55 11.12 11.26
CA ASP A 167 -2.57 10.80 9.83
C ASP A 167 -1.17 11.02 9.23
N MET A 168 -0.60 10.00 8.63
CA MET A 168 0.71 10.06 7.99
C MET A 168 0.56 10.36 6.50
N ARG A 169 1.21 11.42 6.05
CA ARG A 169 1.29 11.79 4.64
C ARG A 169 2.15 10.78 3.86
N LEU A 170 1.77 10.49 2.63
CA LEU A 170 2.57 9.70 1.70
C LEU A 170 3.71 10.53 1.09
N ASP A 171 4.76 9.85 0.65
CA ASP A 171 5.84 10.49 -0.10
C ASP A 171 5.47 10.59 -1.59
N TYR A 172 4.72 9.61 -2.12
CA TYR A 172 4.23 9.56 -3.50
C TYR A 172 2.86 8.91 -3.59
N VAL A 173 2.14 9.22 -4.68
CA VAL A 173 0.98 8.46 -5.13
C VAL A 173 1.16 8.15 -6.62
N VAL A 174 1.01 6.87 -6.99
CA VAL A 174 1.06 6.39 -8.36
C VAL A 174 -0.33 5.93 -8.76
N THR A 175 -0.76 6.35 -9.94
CA THR A 175 -2.05 5.94 -10.53
C THR A 175 -1.82 5.33 -11.91
N GLU A 176 -2.88 4.78 -12.51
CA GLU A 176 -2.84 4.23 -13.87
C GLU A 176 -2.53 5.29 -14.94
N LYS A 177 -2.66 6.57 -14.61
CA LYS A 177 -2.42 7.67 -15.54
C LYS A 177 -1.02 8.28 -15.41
N LYS A 178 -0.30 7.92 -14.35
CA LYS A 178 1.08 8.38 -14.08
C LYS A 178 1.77 7.40 -13.15
#